data_f43e630c4e3fc73df18f138d7d2a5bf8
#
_entry.id   f43e630c4e3fc73df18f138d7d2a5bf8
#
_cell.length_a   1.000
_cell.length_b   1.000
_cell.length_c   1.000
_cell.angle_alpha   90.00
_cell.angle_beta   90.00
_cell.angle_gamma   90.00
#
_symmetry.space_group_name_H-M   'P 1'
#
loop_
_entity.id
_entity.type
_entity.pdbx_description
1 polymer ?
#
loop_
_entity_poly.entity_id
_entity_poly.type
_entity_poly.pdbx_seq_one_letter_code
_entity_poly.pdbx_strand_id
1 'polypeptide(L)'
;MPIYLDNSATTRVCSQAVEAMTTCMREEFYNPSALYAPALAAQKKMRDCRDAILKAVHAPMGSKTVFLSGGTEADNLVIFGRAGKARGGQVLFSAGEHPAVKEACPICGLEPVEMPYDHLGLVDLEALKGLLSDRVALVCCMQVNNETGAIQPLKEIAALIKEKSLSAHFHVDGVQGFLRVPFDMTAVGADSYALSGHKIHGPKGIGALVMGPRVQLNPRQVGGGQEGQLRSGTENTPGIAGLLAAIEAYPKEKGMRENKLLLWQLIREAIPEAAVNGPAPDSDVSAPHILNVSLPPVRSETMLHALEGEGVYVGMGSACSSFKQRVSPVLKAMHTPQKLAESALRFSLSPENTAEEMRQTVDAIKRQYAILSKYQRR
;
A
#
# COMPACT_ATOMS: atom_id res chain seq x y z
N MET A 1 -21.04 -15.72 -8.90
CA MET A 1 -20.08 -15.58 -7.78
C MET A 1 -20.08 -14.12 -7.35
N PRO A 2 -19.78 -13.77 -6.11
CA PRO A 2 -19.67 -12.38 -5.71
C PRO A 2 -18.52 -11.69 -6.44
N ILE A 3 -18.71 -10.43 -6.80
CA ILE A 3 -17.70 -9.57 -7.45
C ILE A 3 -16.92 -8.86 -6.36
N TYR A 4 -15.60 -9.09 -6.28
CA TYR A 4 -14.75 -8.51 -5.26
C TYR A 4 -13.86 -7.41 -5.84
N LEU A 5 -14.17 -6.16 -5.50
CA LEU A 5 -13.48 -4.94 -5.93
C LEU A 5 -12.92 -4.13 -4.74
N ASP A 6 -12.52 -4.84 -3.67
CA ASP A 6 -11.84 -4.23 -2.52
C ASP A 6 -10.44 -4.81 -2.28
N ASN A 7 -9.70 -5.06 -3.37
CA ASN A 7 -8.36 -5.64 -3.36
C ASN A 7 -7.29 -4.74 -2.72
N SER A 8 -7.57 -3.46 -2.49
CA SER A 8 -6.72 -2.57 -1.68
C SER A 8 -6.84 -2.82 -0.19
N ALA A 9 -7.96 -3.38 0.30
CA ALA A 9 -8.11 -3.81 1.69
C ALA A 9 -7.35 -5.12 1.94
N THR A 10 -7.57 -6.14 1.12
CA THR A 10 -6.84 -7.43 1.12
C THR A 10 -7.14 -8.16 -0.19
N THR A 11 -6.31 -9.11 -0.57
CA THR A 11 -6.56 -9.98 -1.71
C THR A 11 -6.80 -11.42 -1.28
N ARG A 12 -7.43 -12.21 -2.14
CA ARG A 12 -7.50 -13.68 -2.01
C ARG A 12 -6.09 -14.25 -2.17
N VAL A 13 -5.75 -15.22 -1.33
CA VAL A 13 -4.46 -15.93 -1.45
C VAL A 13 -4.49 -16.83 -2.70
N CYS A 14 -3.45 -16.76 -3.55
CA CYS A 14 -3.36 -17.59 -4.74
C CYS A 14 -3.10 -19.07 -4.38
N SER A 15 -3.47 -19.99 -5.27
CA SER A 15 -3.33 -21.43 -5.06
C SER A 15 -1.87 -21.83 -4.79
N GLN A 16 -0.92 -21.27 -5.54
CA GLN A 16 0.50 -21.55 -5.37
C GLN A 16 1.01 -21.18 -3.97
N ALA A 17 0.54 -20.05 -3.43
CA ALA A 17 0.89 -19.65 -2.06
C ALA A 17 0.27 -20.59 -1.02
N VAL A 18 -1.00 -21.02 -1.22
CA VAL A 18 -1.65 -21.99 -0.33
C VAL A 18 -0.91 -23.31 -0.32
N GLU A 19 -0.52 -23.83 -1.49
CA GLU A 19 0.24 -25.09 -1.64
C GLU A 19 1.61 -24.97 -0.96
N ALA A 20 2.37 -23.89 -1.24
CA ALA A 20 3.68 -23.67 -0.65
C ALA A 20 3.63 -23.60 0.89
N MET A 21 2.62 -22.92 1.44
CA MET A 21 2.40 -22.86 2.88
C MET A 21 2.04 -24.22 3.47
N THR A 22 1.17 -24.98 2.80
CA THR A 22 0.73 -26.30 3.25
C THR A 22 1.91 -27.27 3.30
N THR A 23 2.73 -27.30 2.26
CA THR A 23 3.96 -28.11 2.20
C THR A 23 4.92 -27.72 3.32
N CYS A 24 5.13 -26.41 3.51
CA CYS A 24 6.01 -25.92 4.57
C CYS A 24 5.51 -26.33 5.97
N MET A 25 4.22 -26.28 6.24
CA MET A 25 3.65 -26.65 7.54
C MET A 25 3.67 -28.17 7.80
N ARG A 26 3.54 -29.00 6.76
CA ARG A 26 3.42 -30.45 6.91
C ARG A 26 4.76 -31.18 6.79
N GLU A 27 5.63 -30.74 5.89
CA GLU A 27 6.81 -31.48 5.45
C GLU A 27 8.11 -30.74 5.74
N GLU A 28 8.12 -29.40 5.62
CA GLU A 28 9.32 -28.55 5.72
C GLU A 28 9.31 -27.66 6.98
N PHE A 29 8.73 -28.14 8.07
CA PHE A 29 8.48 -27.41 9.32
C PHE A 29 9.72 -27.08 10.16
N TYR A 30 10.90 -27.36 9.67
CA TYR A 30 12.14 -27.26 10.41
C TYR A 30 12.55 -25.81 10.71
N ASN A 31 13.08 -25.61 11.93
CA ASN A 31 13.60 -24.31 12.34
C ASN A 31 14.83 -23.94 11.50
N PRO A 32 14.83 -22.81 10.78
CA PRO A 32 15.96 -22.42 9.93
C PRO A 32 17.26 -22.14 10.70
N SER A 33 17.20 -21.90 12.02
CA SER A 33 18.40 -21.70 12.85
C SER A 33 19.14 -23.00 13.21
N ALA A 34 18.58 -24.17 12.88
CA ALA A 34 19.23 -25.46 13.17
C ALA A 34 20.32 -25.80 12.11
N LEU A 35 21.21 -26.74 12.46
CA LEU A 35 22.38 -27.07 11.63
C LEU A 35 22.22 -28.31 10.74
N TYR A 36 21.07 -28.97 10.78
CA TYR A 36 20.81 -30.16 9.97
C TYR A 36 20.25 -29.83 8.59
N ALA A 37 20.38 -30.74 7.63
CA ALA A 37 20.08 -30.52 6.21
C ALA A 37 18.67 -29.94 5.92
N PRO A 38 17.56 -30.40 6.53
CA PRO A 38 16.24 -29.78 6.32
C PRO A 38 16.16 -28.32 6.74
N ALA A 39 16.88 -27.91 7.80
CA ALA A 39 16.94 -26.50 8.22
C ALA A 39 17.68 -25.64 7.18
N LEU A 40 18.73 -26.17 6.55
CA LEU A 40 19.46 -25.49 5.46
C LEU A 40 18.54 -25.27 4.24
N ALA A 41 17.63 -26.21 3.96
CA ALA A 41 16.63 -26.05 2.91
C ALA A 41 15.65 -24.89 3.23
N ALA A 42 15.19 -24.79 4.49
CA ALA A 42 14.37 -23.66 4.94
C ALA A 42 15.12 -22.32 4.80
N GLN A 43 16.41 -22.27 5.21
CA GLN A 43 17.26 -21.08 5.00
C GLN A 43 17.38 -20.70 3.52
N LYS A 44 17.55 -21.70 2.64
CA LYS A 44 17.63 -21.45 1.20
C LYS A 44 16.35 -20.80 0.68
N LYS A 45 15.18 -21.33 1.03
CA LYS A 45 13.89 -20.78 0.66
C LYS A 45 13.72 -19.32 1.13
N MET A 46 14.17 -19.02 2.34
CA MET A 46 14.17 -17.63 2.85
C MET A 46 15.10 -16.72 2.04
N ARG A 47 16.29 -17.20 1.63
CA ARG A 47 17.18 -16.43 0.75
C ARG A 47 16.54 -16.20 -0.62
N ASP A 48 15.99 -17.24 -1.23
CA ASP A 48 15.31 -17.15 -2.53
C ASP A 48 14.18 -16.09 -2.49
N CYS A 49 13.41 -16.02 -1.39
CA CYS A 49 12.39 -15.01 -1.20
C CYS A 49 12.99 -13.59 -1.06
N ARG A 50 14.08 -13.42 -0.29
CA ARG A 50 14.79 -12.13 -0.20
C ARG A 50 15.27 -11.66 -1.57
N ASP A 51 15.89 -12.55 -2.33
CA ASP A 51 16.43 -12.24 -3.67
C ASP A 51 15.31 -11.88 -4.65
N ALA A 52 14.17 -12.57 -4.60
CA ALA A 52 12.99 -12.23 -5.40
C ALA A 52 12.45 -10.83 -5.07
N ILE A 53 12.38 -10.46 -3.78
CA ILE A 53 11.96 -9.12 -3.34
C ILE A 53 12.96 -8.06 -3.81
N LEU A 54 14.27 -8.24 -3.55
CA LEU A 54 15.31 -7.29 -3.95
C LEU A 54 15.31 -7.04 -5.46
N LYS A 55 15.14 -8.11 -6.24
CA LYS A 55 15.02 -8.04 -7.70
C LYS A 55 13.77 -7.27 -8.12
N ALA A 56 12.63 -7.54 -7.49
CA ALA A 56 11.36 -6.92 -7.86
C ALA A 56 11.33 -5.40 -7.64
N VAL A 57 12.08 -4.89 -6.67
CA VAL A 57 12.19 -3.44 -6.37
C VAL A 57 13.46 -2.81 -6.94
N HIS A 58 14.25 -3.53 -7.73
CA HIS A 58 15.55 -3.08 -8.27
C HIS A 58 16.44 -2.45 -7.18
N ALA A 59 16.57 -3.17 -6.06
CA ALA A 59 17.31 -2.70 -4.91
C ALA A 59 18.80 -2.52 -5.22
N PRO A 60 19.48 -1.49 -4.66
CA PRO A 60 20.92 -1.32 -4.81
C PRO A 60 21.70 -2.54 -4.31
N MET A 61 22.85 -2.81 -4.92
CA MET A 61 23.74 -3.92 -4.48
C MET A 61 24.12 -3.75 -3.00
N GLY A 62 24.07 -4.84 -2.24
CA GLY A 62 24.29 -4.84 -0.80
C GLY A 62 23.07 -4.50 0.06
N SER A 63 21.92 -4.26 -0.55
CA SER A 63 20.64 -4.11 0.17
C SER A 63 20.27 -5.41 0.90
N LYS A 64 19.44 -5.26 1.94
CA LYS A 64 18.96 -6.36 2.78
C LYS A 64 17.45 -6.37 2.84
N THR A 65 16.86 -7.54 2.95
CA THR A 65 15.43 -7.74 3.23
C THR A 65 15.26 -8.29 4.64
N VAL A 66 14.36 -7.70 5.41
CA VAL A 66 13.95 -8.14 6.76
C VAL A 66 12.49 -8.60 6.67
N PHE A 67 12.20 -9.84 7.06
CA PHE A 67 10.84 -10.36 7.12
C PHE A 67 10.13 -9.88 8.39
N LEU A 68 8.89 -9.45 8.22
CA LEU A 68 8.04 -8.83 9.25
C LEU A 68 6.61 -9.36 9.10
N SER A 69 5.72 -9.01 10.03
CA SER A 69 4.32 -9.45 9.98
C SER A 69 3.47 -8.75 8.92
N GLY A 70 3.96 -7.66 8.34
CA GLY A 70 3.26 -6.87 7.33
C GLY A 70 3.84 -5.48 7.16
N GLY A 71 3.20 -4.65 6.33
CA GLY A 71 3.61 -3.27 6.07
C GLY A 71 3.65 -2.43 7.34
N THR A 72 2.66 -2.55 8.21
CA THR A 72 2.60 -1.78 9.46
C THR A 72 3.83 -2.01 10.36
N GLU A 73 4.29 -3.27 10.50
CA GLU A 73 5.52 -3.54 11.26
C GLU A 73 6.75 -2.99 10.53
N ALA A 74 6.76 -3.02 9.20
CA ALA A 74 7.86 -2.49 8.39
C ALA A 74 7.99 -0.97 8.52
N ASP A 75 6.90 -0.23 8.37
CA ASP A 75 6.87 1.22 8.53
C ASP A 75 7.27 1.62 9.96
N ASN A 76 6.72 0.95 10.96
CA ASN A 76 7.04 1.19 12.37
C ASN A 76 8.51 0.88 12.69
N LEU A 77 9.09 -0.18 12.12
CA LEU A 77 10.52 -0.49 12.30
C LEU A 77 11.40 0.65 11.79
N VAL A 78 11.07 1.23 10.63
CA VAL A 78 11.82 2.36 10.07
C VAL A 78 11.62 3.60 10.93
N ILE A 79 10.38 3.99 11.20
CA ILE A 79 10.05 5.24 11.90
C ILE A 79 10.72 5.28 13.28
N PHE A 80 10.46 4.29 14.11
CA PHE A 80 11.01 4.25 15.46
C PHE A 80 12.49 3.86 15.49
N GLY A 81 12.92 2.99 14.56
CA GLY A 81 14.31 2.57 14.47
C GLY A 81 15.23 3.71 14.02
N ARG A 82 14.75 4.60 13.13
CA ARG A 82 15.47 5.79 12.69
C ARG A 82 15.42 6.90 13.73
N ALA A 83 14.25 7.18 14.30
CA ALA A 83 14.08 8.16 15.36
C ALA A 83 14.98 7.87 16.57
N GLY A 84 15.11 6.60 16.97
CA GLY A 84 16.01 6.19 18.05
C GLY A 84 17.51 6.39 17.78
N LYS A 85 17.90 6.61 16.52
CA LYS A 85 19.28 6.96 16.14
C LYS A 85 19.49 8.46 15.96
N ALA A 86 18.44 9.20 15.65
CA ALA A 86 18.49 10.65 15.51
C ALA A 86 18.56 11.31 16.91
N ARG A 87 19.38 12.36 17.04
CA ARG A 87 19.48 13.16 18.27
C ARG A 87 18.53 14.36 18.23
N GLY A 88 17.24 14.10 18.00
CA GLY A 88 16.23 15.11 17.70
C GLY A 88 16.07 15.35 16.19
N GLY A 89 15.31 16.36 15.81
CA GLY A 89 15.03 16.70 14.42
C GLY A 89 13.57 16.47 14.05
N GLN A 90 13.28 16.39 12.77
CA GLN A 90 11.94 16.34 12.20
C GLN A 90 11.71 15.03 11.45
N VAL A 91 10.46 14.54 11.48
CA VAL A 91 9.97 13.52 10.58
C VAL A 91 8.90 14.13 9.68
N LEU A 92 9.16 14.13 8.37
CA LEU A 92 8.18 14.52 7.37
C LEU A 92 7.41 13.29 6.89
N PHE A 93 6.10 13.41 6.75
CA PHE A 93 5.24 12.35 6.20
C PHE A 93 4.11 12.94 5.35
N SER A 94 3.71 12.24 4.28
CA SER A 94 2.69 12.79 3.38
C SER A 94 1.29 12.79 4.00
N ALA A 95 0.47 13.78 3.64
CA ALA A 95 -0.86 13.99 4.23
C ALA A 95 -1.81 12.79 4.08
N GLY A 96 -1.60 11.97 3.05
CA GLY A 96 -2.41 10.79 2.76
C GLY A 96 -1.79 9.46 3.17
N GLU A 97 -0.80 9.44 4.07
CA GLU A 97 -0.19 8.20 4.55
C GLU A 97 -1.20 7.23 5.19
N HIS A 98 -0.85 5.95 5.09
CA HIS A 98 -1.56 4.91 5.85
C HIS A 98 -1.41 5.16 7.37
N PRO A 99 -2.40 4.78 8.22
CA PRO A 99 -2.30 4.91 9.67
C PRO A 99 -1.00 4.32 10.27
N ALA A 100 -0.39 3.31 9.66
CA ALA A 100 0.90 2.75 10.08
C ALA A 100 2.04 3.80 10.15
N VAL A 101 1.99 4.80 9.28
CA VAL A 101 2.93 5.93 9.25
C VAL A 101 2.35 7.12 10.01
N LYS A 102 1.10 7.49 9.69
CA LYS A 102 0.44 8.69 10.22
C LYS A 102 0.29 8.70 11.75
N GLU A 103 0.04 7.53 12.36
CA GLU A 103 -0.08 7.40 13.81
C GLU A 103 1.29 7.18 14.49
N ALA A 104 2.29 6.65 13.77
CA ALA A 104 3.61 6.39 14.33
C ALA A 104 4.48 7.65 14.36
N CYS A 105 4.44 8.50 13.33
CA CYS A 105 5.27 9.71 13.25
C CYS A 105 5.08 10.67 14.44
N PRO A 106 3.85 10.99 14.90
CA PRO A 106 3.64 11.88 16.05
C PRO A 106 4.21 11.39 17.39
N ILE A 107 4.44 10.09 17.52
CA ILE A 107 4.89 9.47 18.80
C ILE A 107 6.30 8.89 18.72
N CYS A 108 7.02 9.08 17.61
CA CYS A 108 8.35 8.48 17.43
C CYS A 108 9.47 9.23 18.18
N GLY A 109 9.21 10.43 18.69
CA GLY A 109 10.19 11.26 19.39
C GLY A 109 10.91 12.29 18.50
N LEU A 110 10.54 12.38 17.22
CA LEU A 110 10.90 13.48 16.33
C LEU A 110 9.72 14.46 16.22
N GLU A 111 10.01 15.71 15.83
CA GLU A 111 8.97 16.70 15.54
C GLU A 111 8.21 16.30 14.25
N PRO A 112 6.90 16.00 14.31
CA PRO A 112 6.15 15.57 13.13
C PRO A 112 5.76 16.77 12.26
N VAL A 113 5.97 16.65 10.95
CA VAL A 113 5.61 17.67 9.95
C VAL A 113 4.90 16.98 8.79
N GLU A 114 3.66 17.38 8.52
CA GLU A 114 2.87 16.85 7.43
C GLU A 114 3.22 17.55 6.10
N MET A 115 3.53 16.79 5.06
CA MET A 115 3.71 17.28 3.69
C MET A 115 2.34 17.37 3.02
N PRO A 116 1.89 18.56 2.60
CA PRO A 116 0.56 18.74 2.03
C PRO A 116 0.42 18.07 0.66
N TYR A 117 -0.82 17.79 0.29
CA TYR A 117 -1.21 17.29 -1.03
C TYR A 117 -1.80 18.42 -1.88
N ASP A 118 -1.65 18.27 -3.19
CA ASP A 118 -2.45 19.00 -4.18
C ASP A 118 -3.87 18.38 -4.32
N HIS A 119 -4.68 18.93 -5.21
CA HIS A 119 -6.04 18.47 -5.47
C HIS A 119 -6.11 17.07 -6.13
N LEU A 120 -5.01 16.56 -6.67
CA LEU A 120 -4.90 15.20 -7.22
C LEU A 120 -4.45 14.17 -6.17
N GLY A 121 -4.08 14.61 -4.97
CA GLY A 121 -3.53 13.76 -3.92
C GLY A 121 -2.06 13.40 -4.12
N LEU A 122 -1.34 14.24 -4.86
CA LEU A 122 0.11 14.18 -4.98
C LEU A 122 0.75 15.13 -3.95
N VAL A 123 1.94 14.77 -3.45
CA VAL A 123 2.71 15.67 -2.59
C VAL A 123 3.00 16.97 -3.33
N ASP A 124 2.66 18.10 -2.70
CA ASP A 124 3.01 19.44 -3.20
C ASP A 124 4.53 19.65 -3.06
N LEU A 125 5.23 19.59 -4.20
CA LEU A 125 6.70 19.69 -4.26
C LEU A 125 7.22 21.07 -3.85
N GLU A 126 6.49 22.14 -4.13
CA GLU A 126 6.87 23.49 -3.73
C GLU A 126 6.75 23.67 -2.21
N ALA A 127 5.67 23.17 -1.63
CA ALA A 127 5.52 23.15 -0.18
C ALA A 127 6.59 22.27 0.47
N LEU A 128 6.86 21.07 -0.07
CA LEU A 128 7.91 20.17 0.42
C LEU A 128 9.27 20.86 0.43
N LYS A 129 9.62 21.59 -0.62
CA LYS A 129 10.90 22.33 -0.72
C LYS A 129 11.08 23.33 0.41
N GLY A 130 9.98 23.94 0.89
CA GLY A 130 9.98 24.84 2.03
C GLY A 130 10.10 24.15 3.40
N LEU A 131 9.72 22.88 3.50
CA LEU A 131 9.77 22.09 4.74
C LEU A 131 11.13 21.39 4.95
N LEU A 132 11.88 21.15 3.87
CA LEU A 132 13.17 20.46 3.94
C LEU A 132 14.26 21.36 4.52
N SER A 133 15.05 20.81 5.46
CA SER A 133 16.18 21.46 6.12
C SER A 133 17.12 20.42 6.72
N ASP A 134 18.26 20.85 7.26
CA ASP A 134 19.23 19.99 7.96
C ASP A 134 18.65 19.32 9.23
N ARG A 135 17.50 19.81 9.73
CA ARG A 135 16.79 19.21 10.85
C ARG A 135 15.99 17.96 10.48
N VAL A 136 15.72 17.71 9.19
CA VAL A 136 14.93 16.56 8.75
C VAL A 136 15.76 15.28 8.88
N ALA A 137 15.31 14.36 9.73
CA ALA A 137 15.98 13.08 9.97
C ALA A 137 15.33 11.92 9.19
N LEU A 138 14.03 12.05 8.86
CA LEU A 138 13.25 11.02 8.18
C LEU A 138 12.18 11.67 7.31
N VAL A 139 12.00 11.16 6.09
CA VAL A 139 10.89 11.47 5.20
C VAL A 139 10.18 10.18 4.86
N CYS A 140 8.87 10.11 5.09
CA CYS A 140 8.01 8.98 4.74
C CYS A 140 7.04 9.39 3.64
N CYS A 141 7.00 8.63 2.55
CA CYS A 141 6.03 8.84 1.48
C CYS A 141 5.59 7.50 0.89
N MET A 142 4.27 7.26 0.83
CA MET A 142 3.77 6.07 0.17
C MET A 142 4.00 6.13 -1.34
N GLN A 143 4.22 4.97 -1.98
CA GLN A 143 4.36 4.91 -3.44
C GLN A 143 3.02 5.18 -4.14
N VAL A 144 1.96 4.57 -3.65
CA VAL A 144 0.60 4.66 -4.22
C VAL A 144 -0.39 4.90 -3.09
N ASN A 145 -1.20 5.92 -3.22
CA ASN A 145 -2.25 6.17 -2.25
C ASN A 145 -3.33 5.07 -2.32
N ASN A 146 -3.62 4.47 -1.18
CA ASN A 146 -4.52 3.31 -1.06
C ASN A 146 -6.01 3.67 -1.25
N GLU A 147 -6.36 4.95 -1.29
CA GLU A 147 -7.74 5.41 -1.48
C GLU A 147 -7.98 5.95 -2.89
N THR A 148 -7.11 6.81 -3.39
CA THR A 148 -7.28 7.50 -4.68
C THR A 148 -6.52 6.84 -5.83
N GLY A 149 -5.50 6.04 -5.52
CA GLY A 149 -4.61 5.47 -6.52
C GLY A 149 -3.57 6.45 -7.05
N ALA A 150 -3.39 7.62 -6.44
CA ALA A 150 -2.36 8.57 -6.84
C ALA A 150 -0.96 7.95 -6.64
N ILE A 151 -0.15 7.94 -7.70
CA ILE A 151 1.26 7.50 -7.68
C ILE A 151 2.11 8.72 -7.35
N GLN A 152 2.82 8.68 -6.22
CA GLN A 152 3.58 9.82 -5.73
C GLN A 152 4.84 10.09 -6.57
N PRO A 153 5.26 11.36 -6.71
CA PRO A 153 6.42 11.77 -7.49
C PRO A 153 7.72 11.50 -6.70
N LEU A 154 8.01 10.21 -6.44
CA LEU A 154 9.08 9.80 -5.51
C LEU A 154 10.48 10.22 -5.98
N LYS A 155 10.73 10.30 -7.29
CA LYS A 155 12.03 10.74 -7.83
C LYS A 155 12.28 12.22 -7.54
N GLU A 156 11.25 13.03 -7.73
CA GLU A 156 11.27 14.48 -7.48
C GLU A 156 11.42 14.75 -5.98
N ILE A 157 10.68 14.02 -5.14
CA ILE A 157 10.80 14.07 -3.67
C ILE A 157 12.24 13.73 -3.25
N ALA A 158 12.80 12.64 -3.75
CA ALA A 158 14.15 12.21 -3.42
C ALA A 158 15.21 13.24 -3.88
N ALA A 159 15.02 13.87 -5.05
CA ALA A 159 15.90 14.92 -5.53
C ALA A 159 15.91 16.14 -4.59
N LEU A 160 14.74 16.58 -4.13
CA LEU A 160 14.63 17.66 -3.16
C LEU A 160 15.25 17.29 -1.80
N ILE A 161 15.04 16.05 -1.32
CA ILE A 161 15.69 15.56 -0.08
C ILE A 161 17.21 15.62 -0.22
N LYS A 162 17.74 15.13 -1.33
CA LYS A 162 19.18 15.14 -1.59
C LYS A 162 19.77 16.55 -1.67
N GLU A 163 19.01 17.50 -2.18
CA GLU A 163 19.43 18.90 -2.28
C GLU A 163 19.43 19.61 -0.91
N LYS A 164 18.39 19.38 -0.08
CA LYS A 164 18.08 20.19 1.09
C LYS A 164 18.34 19.50 2.43
N SER A 165 18.36 18.17 2.45
CA SER A 165 18.36 17.38 3.69
C SER A 165 19.19 16.10 3.52
N LEU A 166 20.46 16.24 3.11
CA LEU A 166 21.34 15.15 2.65
C LEU A 166 21.45 13.96 3.63
N SER A 167 21.25 14.19 4.92
CA SER A 167 21.29 13.13 5.96
C SER A 167 19.94 12.51 6.27
N ALA A 168 18.84 13.01 5.68
CA ALA A 168 17.51 12.49 5.91
C ALA A 168 17.38 11.09 5.30
N HIS A 169 16.74 10.18 6.04
CA HIS A 169 16.38 8.85 5.54
C HIS A 169 15.09 8.96 4.74
N PHE A 170 15.08 8.46 3.50
CA PHE A 170 13.88 8.43 2.67
C PHE A 170 13.25 7.04 2.69
N HIS A 171 12.10 6.91 3.36
CA HIS A 171 11.30 5.69 3.46
C HIS A 171 10.11 5.73 2.53
N VAL A 172 9.88 4.63 1.80
CA VAL A 172 8.74 4.46 0.91
C VAL A 172 7.83 3.34 1.43
N ASP A 173 6.58 3.66 1.78
CA ASP A 173 5.53 2.65 1.93
C ASP A 173 5.10 2.17 0.54
N GLY A 174 5.58 1.00 0.15
CA GLY A 174 5.31 0.37 -1.13
C GLY A 174 4.15 -0.63 -1.11
N VAL A 175 3.41 -0.74 -0.02
CA VAL A 175 2.38 -1.76 0.19
C VAL A 175 1.34 -1.81 -0.93
N GLN A 176 0.92 -0.67 -1.46
CA GLN A 176 -0.01 -0.62 -2.60
C GLN A 176 0.70 -0.66 -3.96
N GLY A 177 1.99 -0.34 -4.01
CA GLY A 177 2.76 -0.28 -5.26
C GLY A 177 3.43 -1.59 -5.65
N PHE A 178 3.91 -2.38 -4.67
CA PHE A 178 4.71 -3.58 -4.90
C PHE A 178 4.05 -4.53 -5.91
N LEU A 179 4.80 -4.88 -6.97
CA LEU A 179 4.38 -5.67 -8.14
C LEU A 179 3.20 -5.11 -8.95
N ARG A 180 2.56 -4.02 -8.53
CA ARG A 180 1.40 -3.41 -9.21
C ARG A 180 1.79 -2.21 -10.05
N VAL A 181 2.73 -1.42 -9.55
CA VAL A 181 3.28 -0.23 -10.20
C VAL A 181 4.80 -0.40 -10.27
N PRO A 182 5.44 -0.12 -11.42
CA PRO A 182 6.89 -0.19 -11.53
C PRO A 182 7.58 0.65 -10.45
N PHE A 183 8.61 0.08 -9.83
CA PHE A 183 9.44 0.79 -8.86
C PHE A 183 10.89 0.37 -9.02
N ASP A 184 11.79 1.34 -8.98
CA ASP A 184 13.23 1.14 -9.00
C ASP A 184 13.83 1.92 -7.84
N MET A 185 14.18 1.18 -6.77
CA MET A 185 14.72 1.76 -5.54
C MET A 185 16.02 2.51 -5.78
N THR A 186 16.85 2.00 -6.71
CA THR A 186 18.12 2.63 -7.10
C THR A 186 17.89 3.95 -7.82
N ALA A 187 17.00 3.96 -8.82
CA ALA A 187 16.70 5.14 -9.62
C ALA A 187 15.93 6.22 -8.84
N VAL A 188 15.08 5.81 -7.91
CA VAL A 188 14.39 6.73 -6.98
C VAL A 188 15.36 7.27 -5.94
N GLY A 189 16.30 6.47 -5.45
CA GLY A 189 17.18 6.84 -4.36
C GLY A 189 16.53 6.70 -2.98
N ALA A 190 15.55 5.80 -2.82
CA ALA A 190 14.95 5.49 -1.53
C ALA A 190 15.92 4.67 -0.66
N ASP A 191 15.94 4.97 0.64
CA ASP A 191 16.76 4.24 1.61
C ASP A 191 16.09 2.97 2.10
N SER A 192 14.75 2.94 2.15
CA SER A 192 13.99 1.76 2.55
C SER A 192 12.63 1.68 1.86
N TYR A 193 12.10 0.45 1.74
CA TYR A 193 10.84 0.17 1.06
C TYR A 193 10.08 -0.93 1.80
N ALA A 194 8.82 -0.63 2.20
CA ALA A 194 7.94 -1.57 2.89
C ALA A 194 7.00 -2.28 1.93
N LEU A 195 6.68 -3.55 2.21
CA LEU A 195 5.70 -4.33 1.45
C LEU A 195 4.91 -5.30 2.34
N SER A 196 3.75 -5.74 1.85
CA SER A 196 2.87 -6.69 2.54
C SER A 196 2.34 -7.76 1.60
N GLY A 197 2.47 -9.04 2.00
CA GLY A 197 2.10 -10.18 1.17
C GLY A 197 0.63 -10.20 0.77
N HIS A 198 -0.26 -9.87 1.70
CA HIS A 198 -1.71 -9.94 1.45
C HIS A 198 -2.26 -8.92 0.44
N LYS A 199 -1.45 -8.04 -0.08
CA LYS A 199 -1.83 -7.12 -1.16
C LYS A 199 -1.53 -7.68 -2.55
N ILE A 200 -0.71 -8.72 -2.64
CA ILE A 200 -0.26 -9.33 -3.90
C ILE A 200 -0.62 -10.82 -3.97
N HIS A 201 -1.77 -11.21 -3.46
CA HIS A 201 -2.25 -12.60 -3.39
C HIS A 201 -1.40 -13.54 -2.54
N GLY A 202 -0.54 -13.00 -1.67
CA GLY A 202 0.18 -13.72 -0.63
C GLY A 202 -0.62 -13.82 0.67
N PRO A 203 -0.07 -14.55 1.67
CA PRO A 203 -0.74 -14.70 2.96
C PRO A 203 -0.74 -13.41 3.79
N LYS A 204 -1.73 -13.29 4.68
CA LYS A 204 -1.73 -12.33 5.79
C LYS A 204 -0.66 -12.73 6.81
N GLY A 205 -0.18 -11.78 7.62
CA GLY A 205 0.80 -12.06 8.68
C GLY A 205 2.23 -12.21 8.17
N ILE A 206 2.52 -11.76 6.93
CA ILE A 206 3.85 -11.67 6.36
C ILE A 206 3.99 -10.39 5.51
N GLY A 207 5.12 -9.74 5.65
CA GLY A 207 5.59 -8.62 4.86
C GLY A 207 7.09 -8.52 4.94
N ALA A 208 7.66 -7.50 4.36
CA ALA A 208 9.09 -7.28 4.41
C ALA A 208 9.45 -5.79 4.35
N LEU A 209 10.62 -5.49 4.89
CA LEU A 209 11.32 -4.23 4.71
C LEU A 209 12.57 -4.46 3.86
N VAL A 210 12.68 -3.78 2.74
CA VAL A 210 13.93 -3.67 1.99
C VAL A 210 14.70 -2.48 2.54
N MET A 211 15.97 -2.68 2.85
CA MET A 211 16.88 -1.67 3.38
C MET A 211 18.08 -1.52 2.45
N GLY A 212 18.40 -0.30 2.07
CA GLY A 212 19.60 0.02 1.33
C GLY A 212 20.89 -0.32 2.09
N PRO A 213 22.05 -0.43 1.41
CA PRO A 213 23.27 -1.01 1.98
C PRO A 213 23.84 -0.24 3.18
N ARG A 214 23.53 1.05 3.30
CA ARG A 214 24.03 1.93 4.39
C ARG A 214 23.01 2.17 5.49
N VAL A 215 21.79 1.61 5.36
CA VAL A 215 20.70 1.83 6.31
C VAL A 215 21.00 1.11 7.62
N GLN A 216 20.88 1.81 8.71
CA GLN A 216 21.00 1.28 10.07
C GLN A 216 19.78 1.73 10.89
N LEU A 217 19.10 0.78 11.50
CA LEU A 217 17.94 0.99 12.35
C LEU A 217 18.19 0.40 13.75
N ASN A 218 17.56 0.98 14.77
CA ASN A 218 17.45 0.31 16.05
C ASN A 218 16.36 -0.76 15.97
N PRO A 219 16.56 -1.94 16.59
CA PRO A 219 15.54 -3.00 16.61
C PRO A 219 14.30 -2.55 17.40
N ARG A 220 13.14 -3.08 17.01
CA ARG A 220 11.89 -2.91 17.76
C ARG A 220 11.53 -4.16 18.58
N GLN A 221 11.98 -5.32 18.13
CA GLN A 221 11.74 -6.61 18.79
C GLN A 221 13.08 -7.31 19.04
N VAL A 222 13.49 -7.34 20.29
CA VAL A 222 14.77 -7.93 20.71
C VAL A 222 14.59 -9.37 21.19
N GLY A 223 15.68 -10.19 21.11
CA GLY A 223 15.65 -11.60 21.51
C GLY A 223 16.79 -12.40 20.87
N GLY A 224 16.50 -13.52 20.20
CA GLY A 224 17.46 -14.49 19.68
C GLY A 224 18.28 -14.06 18.46
N GLY A 225 18.19 -12.82 18.01
CA GLY A 225 19.06 -12.28 16.95
C GLY A 225 18.62 -12.57 15.52
N GLN A 226 17.43 -13.14 15.30
CA GLN A 226 16.89 -13.39 13.97
C GLN A 226 16.77 -12.08 13.16
N GLU A 227 16.64 -12.20 11.84
CA GLU A 227 16.54 -11.07 10.90
C GLU A 227 17.65 -10.02 11.13
N GLY A 228 18.87 -10.48 11.37
CA GLY A 228 20.04 -9.60 11.60
C GLY A 228 19.91 -8.73 12.84
N GLN A 229 19.29 -9.23 13.90
CA GLN A 229 18.99 -8.57 15.18
C GLN A 229 17.93 -7.46 15.10
N LEU A 230 17.31 -7.24 13.95
CA LEU A 230 16.29 -6.20 13.79
C LEU A 230 14.91 -6.66 14.23
N ARG A 231 14.63 -7.95 14.07
CA ARG A 231 13.35 -8.56 14.42
C ARG A 231 13.57 -9.99 14.92
N SER A 232 13.70 -10.15 16.21
CA SER A 232 13.91 -11.45 16.84
C SER A 232 12.61 -12.26 16.93
N GLY A 233 12.75 -13.57 17.10
CA GLY A 233 11.69 -14.58 17.12
C GLY A 233 11.80 -15.50 15.91
N THR A 234 11.42 -16.77 16.09
CA THR A 234 11.46 -17.77 15.03
C THR A 234 10.72 -17.26 13.78
N GLU A 235 11.36 -17.41 12.65
CA GLU A 235 10.88 -16.89 11.38
C GLU A 235 9.59 -17.62 10.92
N ASN A 236 8.65 -16.88 10.35
CA ASN A 236 7.40 -17.40 9.79
C ASN A 236 7.68 -18.10 8.44
N THR A 237 8.32 -19.26 8.48
CA THR A 237 8.73 -19.99 7.27
C THR A 237 7.56 -20.34 6.34
N PRO A 238 6.34 -20.73 6.82
CA PRO A 238 5.20 -20.92 5.95
C PRO A 238 4.75 -19.63 5.27
N GLY A 239 4.72 -18.51 6.01
CA GLY A 239 4.38 -17.20 5.46
C GLY A 239 5.37 -16.73 4.40
N ILE A 240 6.68 -16.96 4.63
CA ILE A 240 7.75 -16.64 3.68
C ILE A 240 7.64 -17.49 2.41
N ALA A 241 7.36 -18.80 2.55
CA ALA A 241 7.13 -19.70 1.41
C ALA A 241 5.91 -19.24 0.57
N GLY A 242 4.81 -18.89 1.23
CA GLY A 242 3.62 -18.34 0.56
C GLY A 242 3.88 -16.99 -0.10
N LEU A 243 4.68 -16.12 0.51
CA LEU A 243 5.06 -14.83 -0.07
C LEU A 243 5.91 -15.02 -1.34
N LEU A 244 6.92 -15.91 -1.31
CA LEU A 244 7.73 -16.23 -2.48
C LEU A 244 6.85 -16.75 -3.63
N ALA A 245 6.01 -17.74 -3.34
CA ALA A 245 5.10 -18.31 -4.34
C ALA A 245 4.15 -17.26 -4.94
N ALA A 246 3.65 -16.33 -4.13
CA ALA A 246 2.81 -15.24 -4.60
C ALA A 246 3.58 -14.25 -5.50
N ILE A 247 4.84 -13.93 -5.16
CA ILE A 247 5.70 -13.07 -5.99
C ILE A 247 5.96 -13.73 -7.36
N GLU A 248 6.30 -15.01 -7.37
CA GLU A 248 6.60 -15.76 -8.59
C GLU A 248 5.36 -15.97 -9.48
N ALA A 249 4.21 -16.18 -8.87
CA ALA A 249 2.94 -16.38 -9.56
C ALA A 249 2.26 -15.06 -10.00
N TYR A 250 2.75 -13.89 -9.52
CA TYR A 250 2.09 -12.62 -9.82
C TYR A 250 2.15 -12.31 -11.33
N PRO A 251 0.98 -12.07 -12.00
CA PRO A 251 0.95 -11.93 -13.45
C PRO A 251 1.76 -10.72 -13.96
N LYS A 252 2.49 -10.88 -15.06
CA LYS A 252 3.21 -9.79 -15.74
C LYS A 252 2.22 -8.86 -16.45
N GLU A 253 1.28 -9.44 -17.21
CA GLU A 253 0.17 -8.72 -17.82
C GLU A 253 -1.02 -8.77 -16.87
N LYS A 254 -1.58 -7.62 -16.52
CA LYS A 254 -2.48 -7.53 -15.37
C LYS A 254 -3.92 -7.17 -15.77
N GLY A 255 -4.16 -6.59 -16.94
CA GLY A 255 -5.50 -6.16 -17.40
C GLY A 255 -6.23 -5.17 -16.49
N MET A 256 -5.59 -4.76 -15.38
CA MET A 256 -6.24 -3.93 -14.37
C MET A 256 -6.51 -2.50 -14.86
N ARG A 257 -5.60 -1.92 -15.67
CA ARG A 257 -5.78 -0.58 -16.21
C ARG A 257 -6.96 -0.54 -17.18
N GLU A 258 -7.05 -1.51 -18.06
CA GLU A 258 -8.12 -1.65 -19.04
C GLU A 258 -9.48 -1.81 -18.35
N ASN A 259 -9.56 -2.68 -17.35
CA ASN A 259 -10.77 -2.89 -16.55
C ASN A 259 -11.14 -1.64 -15.73
N LYS A 260 -10.16 -0.93 -15.17
CA LYS A 260 -10.40 0.34 -14.48
C LYS A 260 -10.98 1.40 -15.41
N LEU A 261 -10.40 1.54 -16.61
CA LEU A 261 -10.88 2.49 -17.62
C LEU A 261 -12.29 2.16 -18.09
N LEU A 262 -12.56 0.87 -18.36
CA LEU A 262 -13.89 0.39 -18.71
C LEU A 262 -14.91 0.70 -17.61
N LEU A 263 -14.56 0.39 -16.35
CA LEU A 263 -15.43 0.66 -15.20
C LEU A 263 -15.76 2.16 -15.10
N TRP A 264 -14.75 3.03 -15.21
CA TRP A 264 -14.95 4.47 -15.17
C TRP A 264 -15.81 4.97 -16.34
N GLN A 265 -15.53 4.55 -17.57
CA GLN A 265 -16.30 4.92 -18.73
C GLN A 265 -17.79 4.59 -18.56
N LEU A 266 -18.09 3.35 -18.15
CA LEU A 266 -19.47 2.89 -17.95
C LEU A 266 -20.17 3.61 -16.79
N ILE A 267 -19.46 3.91 -15.69
CA ILE A 267 -20.02 4.70 -14.57
C ILE A 267 -20.39 6.11 -15.07
N ARG A 268 -19.51 6.79 -15.80
CA ARG A 268 -19.72 8.15 -16.30
C ARG A 268 -20.87 8.23 -17.31
N GLU A 269 -21.00 7.21 -18.18
CA GLU A 269 -22.13 7.11 -19.10
C GLU A 269 -23.47 6.90 -18.37
N ALA A 270 -23.45 6.14 -17.28
CA ALA A 270 -24.64 5.83 -16.49
C ALA A 270 -25.05 6.95 -15.53
N ILE A 271 -24.08 7.68 -14.98
CA ILE A 271 -24.26 8.73 -13.95
C ILE A 271 -23.36 9.92 -14.35
N PRO A 272 -23.89 10.88 -15.13
CA PRO A 272 -23.12 12.03 -15.59
C PRO A 272 -22.54 12.91 -14.46
N GLU A 273 -23.15 12.90 -13.28
CA GLU A 273 -22.70 13.61 -12.07
C GLU A 273 -21.57 12.91 -11.33
N ALA A 274 -21.21 11.71 -11.74
CA ALA A 274 -20.09 10.97 -11.13
C ALA A 274 -18.77 11.72 -11.34
N ALA A 275 -17.96 11.78 -10.28
CA ALA A 275 -16.68 12.46 -10.29
C ALA A 275 -15.56 11.57 -9.77
N VAL A 276 -14.39 11.59 -10.41
CA VAL A 276 -13.17 10.93 -9.92
C VAL A 276 -12.54 11.77 -8.82
N ASN A 277 -12.12 11.14 -7.74
CA ASN A 277 -11.29 11.74 -6.71
C ASN A 277 -9.84 11.26 -6.89
N GLY A 278 -8.95 12.16 -7.23
CA GLY A 278 -7.56 11.87 -7.54
C GLY A 278 -7.20 12.08 -9.00
N PRO A 279 -6.10 11.47 -9.49
CA PRO A 279 -5.65 11.62 -10.86
C PRO A 279 -6.65 11.03 -11.87
N ALA A 280 -6.69 11.59 -13.07
CA ALA A 280 -7.49 11.04 -14.17
C ALA A 280 -7.14 9.54 -14.37
N PRO A 281 -8.14 8.66 -14.55
CA PRO A 281 -7.92 7.21 -14.57
C PRO A 281 -6.96 6.72 -15.65
N ASP A 282 -6.80 7.45 -16.74
CA ASP A 282 -5.91 7.18 -17.87
C ASP A 282 -4.52 7.80 -17.70
N SER A 283 -4.31 8.69 -16.72
CA SER A 283 -3.01 9.35 -16.52
C SER A 283 -1.92 8.39 -16.00
N ASP A 284 -0.66 8.76 -16.23
CA ASP A 284 0.50 7.97 -15.78
C ASP A 284 0.70 8.01 -14.25
N VAL A 285 0.16 9.02 -13.59
CA VAL A 285 0.18 9.14 -12.12
C VAL A 285 -1.03 8.49 -11.45
N SER A 286 -1.82 7.72 -12.21
CA SER A 286 -2.97 6.95 -11.71
C SER A 286 -2.65 5.45 -11.70
N ALA A 287 -2.60 4.84 -10.52
CA ALA A 287 -2.33 3.42 -10.36
C ALA A 287 -3.36 2.54 -11.10
N PRO A 288 -2.94 1.45 -11.74
CA PRO A 288 -3.82 0.66 -12.62
C PRO A 288 -4.97 -0.03 -11.87
N HIS A 289 -4.86 -0.20 -10.57
CA HIS A 289 -5.74 -1.07 -9.77
C HIS A 289 -6.67 -0.31 -8.80
N ILE A 290 -6.61 1.01 -8.73
CA ILE A 290 -7.48 1.80 -7.83
C ILE A 290 -8.22 2.86 -8.62
N LEU A 291 -9.52 2.96 -8.36
CA LEU A 291 -10.41 4.00 -8.85
C LEU A 291 -11.26 4.50 -7.69
N ASN A 292 -11.21 5.79 -7.40
CA ASN A 292 -12.06 6.42 -6.41
C ASN A 292 -13.09 7.32 -7.13
N VAL A 293 -14.37 7.04 -6.91
CA VAL A 293 -15.47 7.74 -7.59
C VAL A 293 -16.52 8.18 -6.61
N SER A 294 -16.89 9.44 -6.67
CA SER A 294 -18.05 10.00 -5.99
C SER A 294 -19.32 9.84 -6.83
N LEU A 295 -20.41 9.42 -6.20
CA LEU A 295 -21.73 9.22 -6.81
C LEU A 295 -22.80 10.11 -6.13
N PRO A 296 -22.65 11.43 -6.16
CA PRO A 296 -23.61 12.32 -5.52
C PRO A 296 -24.99 12.22 -6.19
N PRO A 297 -26.09 12.33 -5.44
CA PRO A 297 -26.18 12.69 -4.03
C PRO A 297 -26.17 11.50 -3.06
N VAL A 298 -25.89 10.28 -3.52
CA VAL A 298 -25.99 9.07 -2.71
C VAL A 298 -24.77 8.96 -1.80
N ARG A 299 -24.99 8.78 -0.50
CA ARG A 299 -23.89 8.59 0.46
C ARG A 299 -23.14 7.27 0.20
N SER A 300 -21.83 7.31 0.36
CA SER A 300 -20.95 6.16 0.15
C SER A 300 -21.36 4.93 0.94
N GLU A 301 -21.66 5.08 2.24
CA GLU A 301 -22.09 3.96 3.10
C GLU A 301 -23.40 3.32 2.61
N THR A 302 -24.36 4.15 2.21
CA THR A 302 -25.64 3.67 1.67
C THR A 302 -25.46 2.92 0.36
N MET A 303 -24.65 3.43 -0.56
CA MET A 303 -24.36 2.75 -1.82
C MET A 303 -23.55 1.48 -1.61
N LEU A 304 -22.59 1.47 -0.69
CA LEU A 304 -21.79 0.29 -0.36
C LEU A 304 -22.68 -0.87 0.09
N HIS A 305 -23.58 -0.65 1.06
CA HIS A 305 -24.48 -1.70 1.53
C HIS A 305 -25.51 -2.13 0.47
N ALA A 306 -25.94 -1.22 -0.39
CA ALA A 306 -26.81 -1.55 -1.51
C ALA A 306 -26.09 -2.46 -2.54
N LEU A 307 -24.82 -2.17 -2.84
CA LEU A 307 -23.98 -3.00 -3.71
C LEU A 307 -23.65 -4.35 -3.09
N GLU A 308 -23.39 -4.41 -1.77
CA GLU A 308 -23.23 -5.66 -1.02
C GLU A 308 -24.46 -6.58 -1.19
N GLY A 309 -25.68 -6.01 -1.13
CA GLY A 309 -26.92 -6.73 -1.40
C GLY A 309 -27.03 -7.28 -2.83
N GLU A 310 -26.32 -6.70 -3.78
CA GLU A 310 -26.19 -7.17 -5.18
C GLU A 310 -25.00 -8.13 -5.37
N GLY A 311 -24.25 -8.45 -4.30
CA GLY A 311 -23.07 -9.29 -4.35
C GLY A 311 -21.81 -8.62 -4.89
N VAL A 312 -21.75 -7.27 -4.88
CA VAL A 312 -20.59 -6.46 -5.28
C VAL A 312 -19.95 -5.85 -4.05
N TYR A 313 -18.69 -6.18 -3.77
CA TYR A 313 -17.94 -5.70 -2.62
C TYR A 313 -16.95 -4.62 -3.02
N VAL A 314 -17.10 -3.43 -2.44
CA VAL A 314 -16.27 -2.23 -2.70
C VAL A 314 -15.82 -1.60 -1.39
N GLY A 315 -14.87 -0.64 -1.42
CA GLY A 315 -14.41 0.07 -0.23
C GLY A 315 -14.92 1.52 -0.16
N MET A 316 -14.81 2.12 1.03
CA MET A 316 -15.10 3.55 1.30
C MET A 316 -13.85 4.26 1.87
N GLY A 317 -12.72 4.30 1.20
CA GLY A 317 -11.49 4.84 1.79
C GLY A 317 -10.70 3.78 2.59
N SER A 318 -10.05 4.13 3.71
CA SER A 318 -9.30 3.15 4.49
C SER A 318 -10.22 2.23 5.31
N ALA A 319 -10.06 0.92 5.20
CA ALA A 319 -10.83 -0.07 5.96
C ALA A 319 -10.71 0.11 7.50
N CYS A 320 -9.63 0.75 7.97
CA CYS A 320 -9.36 0.96 9.40
C CYS A 320 -10.11 2.16 10.02
N SER A 321 -10.62 3.10 9.23
CA SER A 321 -11.27 4.33 9.72
C SER A 321 -12.80 4.33 9.61
N SER A 322 -13.39 3.27 9.04
CA SER A 322 -14.81 3.18 8.71
C SER A 322 -15.78 3.33 9.89
N PHE A 323 -15.35 3.09 11.12
CA PHE A 323 -16.22 3.19 12.31
C PHE A 323 -16.31 4.59 12.96
N LYS A 324 -15.42 5.54 12.64
CA LYS A 324 -15.34 6.82 13.37
C LYS A 324 -15.38 8.09 12.50
N GLN A 325 -15.09 8.01 11.21
CA GLN A 325 -15.00 9.21 10.35
C GLN A 325 -15.94 9.12 9.15
N ARG A 326 -16.86 10.08 9.02
CA ARG A 326 -17.81 10.18 7.90
C ARG A 326 -17.16 10.57 6.57
N VAL A 327 -15.97 11.15 6.59
CA VAL A 327 -15.22 11.62 5.41
C VAL A 327 -13.78 11.17 5.51
N SER A 328 -13.23 10.68 4.41
CA SER A 328 -11.83 10.26 4.30
C SER A 328 -10.85 11.41 4.64
N PRO A 329 -9.85 11.17 5.53
CA PRO A 329 -8.78 12.14 5.77
C PRO A 329 -7.98 12.48 4.52
N VAL A 330 -7.81 11.52 3.59
CA VAL A 330 -7.11 11.71 2.32
C VAL A 330 -7.89 12.70 1.44
N LEU A 331 -9.19 12.47 1.23
CA LEU A 331 -10.02 13.39 0.46
C LEU A 331 -10.12 14.78 1.09
N LYS A 332 -10.07 14.85 2.43
CA LYS A 332 -9.99 16.12 3.14
C LYS A 332 -8.66 16.84 2.89
N ALA A 333 -7.55 16.14 2.92
CA ALA A 333 -6.22 16.69 2.62
C ALA A 333 -6.09 17.17 1.17
N MET A 334 -6.87 16.59 0.24
CA MET A 334 -6.99 17.00 -1.16
C MET A 334 -7.97 18.17 -1.37
N HIS A 335 -8.57 18.70 -0.31
CA HIS A 335 -9.61 19.72 -0.37
C HIS A 335 -10.83 19.33 -1.24
N THR A 336 -11.14 18.03 -1.32
CA THR A 336 -12.30 17.53 -2.07
C THR A 336 -13.58 18.12 -1.48
N PRO A 337 -14.50 18.67 -2.31
CA PRO A 337 -15.76 19.20 -1.84
C PRO A 337 -16.54 18.18 -1.01
N GLN A 338 -17.11 18.61 0.12
CA GLN A 338 -17.76 17.72 1.09
C GLN A 338 -18.80 16.78 0.45
N LYS A 339 -19.63 17.30 -0.47
CA LYS A 339 -20.65 16.52 -1.19
C LYS A 339 -20.04 15.35 -1.98
N LEU A 340 -18.86 15.54 -2.57
CA LEU A 340 -18.13 14.49 -3.27
C LEU A 340 -17.49 13.52 -2.29
N ALA A 341 -16.81 14.03 -1.26
CA ALA A 341 -16.15 13.21 -0.27
C ALA A 341 -17.12 12.28 0.52
N GLU A 342 -18.36 12.74 0.78
CA GLU A 342 -19.40 11.93 1.45
C GLU A 342 -20.01 10.84 0.55
N SER A 343 -19.84 10.92 -0.77
CA SER A 343 -20.36 9.98 -1.75
C SER A 343 -19.28 9.12 -2.43
N ALA A 344 -18.05 9.19 -1.93
CA ALA A 344 -16.88 8.55 -2.53
C ALA A 344 -16.81 7.05 -2.24
N LEU A 345 -16.70 6.24 -3.28
CA LEU A 345 -16.45 4.80 -3.23
C LEU A 345 -15.10 4.50 -3.86
N ARG A 346 -14.40 3.54 -3.28
CA ARG A 346 -13.17 3.01 -3.85
C ARG A 346 -13.41 1.65 -4.47
N PHE A 347 -13.09 1.53 -5.75
CA PHE A 347 -13.01 0.28 -6.48
C PHE A 347 -11.55 -0.10 -6.61
N SER A 348 -11.17 -1.27 -6.13
CA SER A 348 -9.79 -1.74 -6.26
C SER A 348 -9.74 -3.14 -6.85
N LEU A 349 -9.08 -3.22 -7.99
CA LEU A 349 -9.02 -4.36 -8.88
C LEU A 349 -7.82 -5.26 -8.57
N SER A 350 -7.93 -6.51 -8.96
CA SER A 350 -6.83 -7.47 -9.07
C SER A 350 -6.67 -7.95 -10.51
N PRO A 351 -5.57 -8.65 -10.84
CA PRO A 351 -5.41 -9.27 -12.16
C PRO A 351 -6.48 -10.33 -12.49
N GLU A 352 -7.21 -10.82 -11.49
CA GLU A 352 -8.27 -11.82 -11.65
C GLU A 352 -9.61 -11.22 -12.07
N ASN A 353 -9.80 -9.89 -11.91
CA ASN A 353 -11.06 -9.24 -12.28
C ASN A 353 -11.22 -9.14 -13.80
N THR A 354 -12.45 -9.31 -14.26
CA THR A 354 -12.81 -9.39 -15.69
C THR A 354 -13.60 -8.16 -16.14
N ALA A 355 -13.61 -7.92 -17.48
CA ALA A 355 -14.43 -6.88 -18.08
C ALA A 355 -15.94 -7.10 -17.85
N GLU A 356 -16.37 -8.37 -17.77
CA GLU A 356 -17.75 -8.71 -17.48
C GLU A 356 -18.16 -8.34 -16.05
N GLU A 357 -17.29 -8.57 -15.06
CA GLU A 357 -17.52 -8.10 -13.69
C GLU A 357 -17.64 -6.56 -13.62
N MET A 358 -16.89 -5.82 -14.46
CA MET A 358 -17.03 -4.36 -14.54
C MET A 358 -18.42 -3.95 -15.05
N ARG A 359 -18.95 -4.60 -16.08
CA ARG A 359 -20.31 -4.35 -16.61
C ARG A 359 -21.39 -4.66 -15.55
N GLN A 360 -21.30 -5.83 -14.93
CA GLN A 360 -22.24 -6.25 -13.87
C GLN A 360 -22.20 -5.29 -12.68
N THR A 361 -21.02 -4.81 -12.29
CA THR A 361 -20.86 -3.80 -11.25
C THR A 361 -21.60 -2.51 -11.60
N VAL A 362 -21.44 -2.02 -12.83
CA VAL A 362 -22.12 -0.79 -13.26
C VAL A 362 -23.62 -0.98 -13.36
N ASP A 363 -24.09 -2.13 -13.81
CA ASP A 363 -25.54 -2.43 -13.82
C ASP A 363 -26.12 -2.43 -12.40
N ALA A 364 -25.41 -2.98 -11.41
CA ALA A 364 -25.80 -2.88 -10.01
C ALA A 364 -25.81 -1.43 -9.51
N ILE A 365 -24.76 -0.64 -9.82
CA ILE A 365 -24.70 0.78 -9.49
C ILE A 365 -25.89 1.55 -10.08
N LYS A 366 -26.22 1.34 -11.35
CA LYS A 366 -27.36 1.98 -12.03
C LYS A 366 -28.70 1.70 -11.33
N ARG A 367 -28.96 0.43 -11.02
CA ARG A 367 -30.19 0.02 -10.32
C ARG A 367 -30.31 0.73 -8.97
N GLN A 368 -29.25 0.64 -8.17
CA GLN A 368 -29.26 1.19 -6.81
C GLN A 368 -29.26 2.73 -6.82
N TYR A 369 -28.52 3.36 -7.71
CA TYR A 369 -28.52 4.82 -7.85
C TYR A 369 -29.88 5.36 -8.24
N ALA A 370 -30.58 4.73 -9.17
CA ALA A 370 -31.94 5.13 -9.59
C ALA A 370 -32.97 5.10 -8.44
N ILE A 371 -32.75 4.25 -7.45
CA ILE A 371 -33.59 4.17 -6.24
C ILE A 371 -33.13 5.22 -5.22
N LEU A 372 -31.84 5.18 -4.83
CA LEU A 372 -31.31 5.91 -3.69
C LEU A 372 -31.21 7.42 -3.93
N SER A 373 -30.98 7.86 -5.18
CA SER A 373 -30.90 9.30 -5.52
C SER A 373 -32.19 10.05 -5.26
N LYS A 374 -33.34 9.35 -5.19
CA LYS A 374 -34.66 9.93 -4.89
C LYS A 374 -34.86 10.26 -3.40
N TYR A 375 -34.08 9.61 -2.52
CA TYR A 375 -34.21 9.77 -1.06
C TYR A 375 -33.15 10.73 -0.50
N GLN A 376 -33.17 11.97 -0.98
CA GLN A 376 -32.34 13.03 -0.40
C GLN A 376 -32.95 13.44 0.96
N ARG A 377 -32.17 13.34 2.06
CA ARG A 377 -32.54 14.10 3.27
C ARG A 377 -32.36 15.59 2.96
N ARG A 378 -33.48 16.32 3.06
CA ARG A 378 -33.47 17.78 3.08
C ARG A 378 -32.72 18.31 4.29
#